data_0762beeafdcdf2a7206917bac6328350
#
_entry.id   0762beeafdcdf2a7206917bac6328350
#
_cell.length_a   1.000
_cell.length_b   1.000
_cell.length_c   1.000
_cell.angle_alpha   90.00
_cell.angle_beta   90.00
_cell.angle_gamma   90.00
#
_symmetry.space_group_name_H-M   'P 1'
#
loop_
_entity.id
_entity.type
_entity.pdbx_description
1 polymer ?
#
loop_
_entity_poly.entity_id
_entity_poly.type
_entity_poly.pdbx_seq_one_letter_code
_entity_poly.pdbx_strand_id
1 'polypeptide(L)'
;MGTKETALSLHLQYPKTYIAFSRGYSSSHKGVDMAWNNAQGGPHVPVFAPADGTVVSAGYDSSYGYYVQIEHAKGVRTLMAHMAKGSLLVKVGQAVKRCQQVGTQGSTGNSTGYHVHYEVRLDGVKVNPVDYTFAFPEQVVNAYTDKDYGIKHYTPVKYVGTPVERDSKQDQLKVITDTLRARVTPSLSGTVLGYVNPGIYNVSEIREADGYKWYDCGQGFWCANNKAETWCNYLPKTEPKYSLTMLHLNEGQKDAMIAWCKGEGVEYNIVEE
;
A
#
# COMPACT_ATOMS: atom_id res chain seq x y z
N MET A 1 -5.48 -19.15 0.62
CA MET A 1 -6.26 -18.94 1.84
C MET A 1 -6.24 -17.45 2.18
N GLY A 2 -7.42 -16.92 2.54
CA GLY A 2 -7.57 -15.53 3.03
C GLY A 2 -7.15 -15.46 4.49
N THR A 3 -5.91 -15.06 4.76
CA THR A 3 -5.42 -14.91 6.12
C THR A 3 -5.78 -13.55 6.69
N LYS A 4 -5.67 -13.41 8.03
CA LYS A 4 -5.79 -12.13 8.73
C LYS A 4 -4.79 -11.11 8.20
N GLU A 5 -3.55 -11.52 8.00
CA GLU A 5 -2.46 -10.69 7.48
C GLU A 5 -2.78 -10.19 6.06
N THR A 6 -3.27 -11.09 5.19
CA THR A 6 -3.70 -10.71 3.83
C THR A 6 -4.82 -9.66 3.87
N ALA A 7 -5.83 -9.85 4.73
CA ALA A 7 -6.92 -8.90 4.85
C ALA A 7 -6.46 -7.54 5.40
N LEU A 8 -5.57 -7.53 6.38
CA LEU A 8 -5.01 -6.29 6.95
C LEU A 8 -4.13 -5.54 5.94
N SER A 9 -3.34 -6.25 5.11
CA SER A 9 -2.49 -5.62 4.09
C SER A 9 -3.28 -4.94 2.97
N LEU A 10 -4.52 -5.33 2.75
CA LEU A 10 -5.41 -4.68 1.79
C LEU A 10 -5.89 -3.30 2.26
N HIS A 11 -5.77 -2.97 3.56
CA HIS A 11 -6.31 -1.75 4.15
C HIS A 11 -7.73 -1.46 3.64
N LEU A 12 -8.65 -2.42 3.84
CA LEU A 12 -10.04 -2.25 3.41
C LEU A 12 -10.61 -0.95 3.97
N GLN A 13 -11.24 -0.13 3.14
CA GLN A 13 -11.96 1.05 3.61
C GLN A 13 -13.43 0.74 3.87
N TYR A 14 -14.09 1.53 4.71
CA TYR A 14 -15.55 1.46 4.83
C TYR A 14 -16.21 1.88 3.52
N PRO A 15 -17.30 1.22 3.10
CA PRO A 15 -17.92 1.45 1.80
C PRO A 15 -18.77 2.72 1.71
N LYS A 16 -18.67 3.64 2.67
CA LYS A 16 -19.42 4.92 2.75
C LYS A 16 -18.49 6.07 3.12
N THR A 17 -18.82 7.27 2.67
CA THR A 17 -18.08 8.49 3.06
C THR A 17 -18.36 8.93 4.49
N TYR A 18 -19.54 8.61 5.02
CA TYR A 18 -19.90 8.84 6.41
C TYR A 18 -20.13 7.51 7.13
N ILE A 19 -19.38 7.28 8.19
CA ILE A 19 -19.37 6.04 8.97
C ILE A 19 -20.12 6.28 10.28
N ALA A 20 -21.34 5.76 10.37
CA ALA A 20 -22.15 5.78 11.58
C ALA A 20 -22.84 4.42 11.73
N PHE A 21 -22.46 3.64 12.74
CA PHE A 21 -23.04 2.34 12.96
C PHE A 21 -24.36 2.46 13.70
N SER A 22 -25.40 1.82 13.16
CA SER A 22 -26.64 1.57 13.86
C SER A 22 -26.66 0.21 14.53
N ARG A 23 -25.82 -0.74 14.07
CA ARG A 23 -25.66 -2.07 14.65
C ARG A 23 -24.25 -2.63 14.41
N GLY A 24 -23.64 -3.14 15.47
CA GLY A 24 -22.32 -3.77 15.42
C GLY A 24 -22.39 -5.28 15.11
N TYR A 25 -21.22 -5.88 14.99
CA TYR A 25 -21.06 -7.32 14.82
C TYR A 25 -21.40 -8.08 16.10
N SER A 26 -22.11 -9.20 15.98
CA SER A 26 -22.47 -10.07 17.11
C SER A 26 -22.66 -11.53 16.67
N SER A 27 -23.01 -12.40 17.63
CA SER A 27 -23.38 -13.79 17.32
C SER A 27 -24.61 -13.90 16.41
N SER A 28 -25.56 -12.98 16.54
CA SER A 28 -26.81 -12.93 15.75
C SER A 28 -26.74 -11.96 14.56
N HIS A 29 -25.67 -11.17 14.41
CA HIS A 29 -25.49 -10.20 13.35
C HIS A 29 -24.06 -10.22 12.83
N LYS A 30 -23.83 -10.89 11.71
CA LYS A 30 -22.50 -11.18 11.16
C LYS A 30 -22.03 -10.12 10.18
N GLY A 31 -22.09 -8.85 10.58
CA GLY A 31 -21.67 -7.68 9.84
C GLY A 31 -21.80 -6.43 10.70
N VAL A 32 -21.68 -5.27 10.09
CA VAL A 32 -22.03 -3.98 10.69
C VAL A 32 -23.04 -3.26 9.81
N ASP A 33 -24.01 -2.61 10.43
CA ASP A 33 -25.01 -1.81 9.73
C ASP A 33 -24.63 -0.32 9.83
N MET A 34 -24.39 0.29 8.68
CA MET A 34 -24.04 1.71 8.58
C MET A 34 -25.26 2.51 8.14
N ALA A 35 -25.88 3.20 9.11
CA ALA A 35 -27.02 4.05 8.87
C ALA A 35 -26.67 5.30 8.04
N TRP A 36 -27.69 5.99 7.56
CA TRP A 36 -27.57 7.33 7.02
C TRP A 36 -27.93 8.37 8.09
N ASN A 37 -27.55 9.62 7.84
CA ASN A 37 -28.06 10.76 8.59
C ASN A 37 -28.39 11.92 7.65
N ASN A 38 -29.09 12.93 8.16
CA ASN A 38 -29.56 14.07 7.37
C ASN A 38 -28.40 14.87 6.74
N ALA A 39 -27.20 14.84 7.34
CA ALA A 39 -26.01 15.55 6.83
C ALA A 39 -25.46 14.95 5.52
N GLN A 40 -25.92 13.76 5.13
CA GLN A 40 -25.47 13.08 3.89
C GLN A 40 -26.33 13.37 2.65
N GLY A 41 -27.27 14.28 2.73
CA GLY A 41 -28.13 14.67 1.59
C GLY A 41 -29.26 13.68 1.26
N GLY A 42 -29.58 12.76 2.18
CA GLY A 42 -30.70 11.84 2.03
C GLY A 42 -30.34 10.35 2.20
N PRO A 43 -31.30 9.44 2.10
CA PRO A 43 -31.10 8.03 2.39
C PRO A 43 -30.37 7.27 1.25
N HIS A 44 -30.35 7.81 0.03
CA HIS A 44 -29.79 7.19 -1.17
C HIS A 44 -28.35 7.66 -1.42
N VAL A 45 -27.44 7.33 -0.51
CA VAL A 45 -26.01 7.71 -0.63
C VAL A 45 -25.22 6.66 -1.43
N PRO A 46 -24.14 7.05 -2.13
CA PRO A 46 -23.27 6.13 -2.84
C PRO A 46 -22.65 5.06 -1.92
N VAL A 47 -22.48 3.87 -2.47
CA VAL A 47 -21.76 2.74 -1.86
C VAL A 47 -20.55 2.42 -2.71
N PHE A 48 -19.38 2.31 -2.08
CA PHE A 48 -18.09 2.20 -2.76
C PHE A 48 -17.41 0.86 -2.51
N ALA A 49 -16.57 0.43 -3.45
CA ALA A 49 -15.70 -0.73 -3.27
C ALA A 49 -14.64 -0.46 -2.19
N PRO A 50 -14.53 -1.35 -1.17
CA PRO A 50 -13.59 -1.17 -0.05
C PRO A 50 -12.11 -1.23 -0.43
N ALA A 51 -11.76 -1.92 -1.51
CA ALA A 51 -10.42 -2.03 -2.10
C ALA A 51 -10.55 -2.46 -3.57
N ASP A 52 -9.43 -2.51 -4.29
CA ASP A 52 -9.34 -3.16 -5.60
C ASP A 52 -9.82 -4.62 -5.50
N GLY A 53 -10.44 -5.15 -6.54
CA GLY A 53 -10.92 -6.54 -6.54
C GLY A 53 -11.74 -6.89 -7.75
N THR A 54 -12.37 -8.05 -7.68
CA THR A 54 -13.29 -8.57 -8.70
C THR A 54 -14.64 -8.86 -8.08
N VAL A 55 -15.72 -8.42 -8.72
CA VAL A 55 -17.08 -8.72 -8.30
C VAL A 55 -17.34 -10.22 -8.49
N VAL A 56 -17.59 -10.93 -7.40
CA VAL A 56 -17.85 -12.39 -7.42
C VAL A 56 -19.34 -12.71 -7.30
N SER A 57 -20.13 -11.76 -6.81
CA SER A 57 -21.61 -11.87 -6.79
C SER A 57 -22.25 -10.48 -6.80
N ALA A 58 -23.29 -10.30 -7.55
CA ALA A 58 -24.10 -9.08 -7.59
C ALA A 58 -25.51 -9.43 -8.05
N GLY A 59 -26.53 -8.94 -7.34
CA GLY A 59 -27.93 -9.25 -7.66
C GLY A 59 -28.86 -9.02 -6.50
N TYR A 60 -29.93 -9.80 -6.43
CA TYR A 60 -30.96 -9.76 -5.39
C TYR A 60 -31.05 -11.09 -4.63
N ASP A 61 -31.10 -10.99 -3.32
CA ASP A 61 -31.40 -12.08 -2.38
C ASP A 61 -32.46 -11.61 -1.39
N SER A 62 -33.36 -12.50 -0.94
CA SER A 62 -34.48 -12.13 -0.05
C SER A 62 -34.02 -11.60 1.31
N SER A 63 -32.85 -12.04 1.81
CA SER A 63 -32.24 -11.56 3.06
C SER A 63 -31.43 -10.29 2.84
N TYR A 64 -30.48 -10.31 1.89
CA TYR A 64 -29.58 -9.16 1.61
C TYR A 64 -30.21 -8.04 0.79
N GLY A 65 -31.38 -8.28 0.14
CA GLY A 65 -31.88 -7.36 -0.86
C GLY A 65 -30.94 -7.28 -2.06
N TYR A 66 -30.79 -6.12 -2.67
CA TYR A 66 -29.76 -5.89 -3.69
C TYR A 66 -28.39 -5.79 -3.01
N TYR A 67 -27.42 -6.54 -3.52
CA TYR A 67 -26.10 -6.64 -2.92
C TYR A 67 -24.98 -6.79 -3.94
N VAL A 68 -23.77 -6.47 -3.53
CA VAL A 68 -22.51 -6.71 -4.25
C VAL A 68 -21.52 -7.40 -3.31
N GLN A 69 -20.89 -8.47 -3.79
CA GLN A 69 -19.77 -9.12 -3.13
C GLN A 69 -18.52 -9.01 -4.00
N ILE A 70 -17.42 -8.59 -3.41
CA ILE A 70 -16.14 -8.37 -4.09
C ILE A 70 -15.08 -9.27 -3.44
N GLU A 71 -14.30 -9.97 -4.25
CA GLU A 71 -13.07 -10.65 -3.83
C GLU A 71 -11.88 -9.73 -4.08
N HIS A 72 -11.16 -9.37 -3.02
CA HIS A 72 -10.03 -8.44 -3.05
C HIS A 72 -8.69 -9.17 -3.15
N ALA A 73 -8.59 -10.33 -2.53
CA ALA A 73 -7.50 -11.28 -2.62
C ALA A 73 -8.09 -12.69 -2.42
N LYS A 74 -7.32 -13.72 -2.75
CA LYS A 74 -7.78 -15.11 -2.60
C LYS A 74 -8.29 -15.36 -1.17
N GLY A 75 -9.59 -15.64 -1.04
CA GLY A 75 -10.26 -15.90 0.22
C GLY A 75 -10.62 -14.65 1.05
N VAL A 76 -10.30 -13.43 0.59
CA VAL A 76 -10.70 -12.18 1.28
C VAL A 76 -11.80 -11.50 0.48
N ARG A 77 -13.01 -11.44 1.05
CA ARG A 77 -14.20 -10.86 0.40
C ARG A 77 -14.88 -9.84 1.29
N THR A 78 -15.52 -8.87 0.64
CA THR A 78 -16.47 -7.95 1.28
C THR A 78 -17.85 -8.10 0.63
N LEU A 79 -18.90 -7.84 1.41
CA LEU A 79 -20.28 -7.81 0.92
C LEU A 79 -20.95 -6.53 1.42
N MET A 80 -21.61 -5.80 0.51
CA MET A 80 -22.44 -4.64 0.78
C MET A 80 -23.88 -4.97 0.36
N ALA A 81 -24.83 -4.86 1.29
CA ALA A 81 -26.23 -5.27 1.10
C ALA A 81 -27.23 -4.13 1.35
N HIS A 82 -28.51 -4.45 1.15
CA HIS A 82 -29.68 -3.57 1.27
C HIS A 82 -29.64 -2.38 0.32
N MET A 83 -28.96 -2.52 -0.83
CA MET A 83 -28.89 -1.46 -1.83
C MET A 83 -30.25 -1.17 -2.47
N ALA A 84 -30.40 -0.01 -3.05
CA ALA A 84 -31.62 0.40 -3.73
C ALA A 84 -31.88 -0.44 -4.99
N LYS A 85 -33.13 -0.71 -5.30
CA LYS A 85 -33.53 -1.42 -6.53
C LYS A 85 -33.04 -0.67 -7.77
N GLY A 86 -32.35 -1.39 -8.67
CA GLY A 86 -31.84 -0.82 -9.92
C GLY A 86 -30.59 0.05 -9.76
N SER A 87 -30.00 0.12 -8.56
CA SER A 87 -28.84 0.98 -8.31
C SER A 87 -27.48 0.30 -8.49
N LEU A 88 -27.43 -1.02 -8.75
CA LEU A 88 -26.17 -1.72 -8.94
C LEU A 88 -25.47 -1.23 -10.23
N LEU A 89 -24.23 -0.79 -10.10
CA LEU A 89 -23.42 -0.23 -11.19
C LEU A 89 -22.37 -1.21 -11.70
N VAL A 90 -22.32 -2.41 -11.13
CA VAL A 90 -21.31 -3.43 -11.43
C VAL A 90 -21.97 -4.79 -11.66
N LYS A 91 -21.28 -5.69 -12.36
CA LYS A 91 -21.71 -7.05 -12.66
C LYS A 91 -20.66 -8.08 -12.25
N VAL A 92 -21.07 -9.32 -12.08
CA VAL A 92 -20.17 -10.45 -11.79
C VAL A 92 -19.06 -10.54 -12.85
N GLY A 93 -17.84 -10.79 -12.40
CA GLY A 93 -16.62 -10.83 -13.21
C GLY A 93 -15.97 -9.48 -13.48
N GLN A 94 -16.63 -8.36 -13.12
CA GLN A 94 -16.06 -7.03 -13.31
C GLN A 94 -14.97 -6.73 -12.30
N ALA A 95 -13.81 -6.26 -12.79
CA ALA A 95 -12.78 -5.65 -11.95
C ALA A 95 -13.26 -4.28 -11.46
N VAL A 96 -13.00 -3.99 -10.19
CA VAL A 96 -13.32 -2.71 -9.55
C VAL A 96 -12.09 -2.15 -8.84
N LYS A 97 -12.03 -0.83 -8.73
CA LYS A 97 -11.01 -0.11 -7.99
C LYS A 97 -11.54 0.34 -6.64
N ARG A 98 -10.66 0.52 -5.65
CA ARG A 98 -10.99 1.20 -4.40
C ARG A 98 -11.71 2.52 -4.70
N CYS A 99 -12.68 2.88 -3.89
CA CYS A 99 -13.52 4.08 -4.07
C CYS A 99 -14.38 4.08 -5.34
N GLN A 100 -14.38 3.04 -6.16
CA GLN A 100 -15.33 2.94 -7.27
C GLN A 100 -16.74 2.75 -6.72
N GLN A 101 -17.70 3.56 -7.14
CA GLN A 101 -19.10 3.37 -6.78
C GLN A 101 -19.62 2.07 -7.37
N VAL A 102 -20.24 1.24 -6.53
CA VAL A 102 -20.78 -0.06 -6.91
C VAL A 102 -22.32 -0.11 -6.84
N GLY A 103 -22.91 0.88 -6.19
CA GLY A 103 -24.37 1.01 -6.07
C GLY A 103 -24.75 2.17 -5.17
N THR A 104 -25.98 2.13 -4.66
CA THR A 104 -26.55 3.16 -3.80
C THR A 104 -27.26 2.51 -2.61
N GLN A 105 -27.09 3.07 -1.42
CA GLN A 105 -27.79 2.63 -0.21
C GLN A 105 -29.28 2.61 -0.41
N GLY A 106 -29.94 1.59 0.15
CA GLY A 106 -31.39 1.42 0.12
C GLY A 106 -31.90 0.81 1.41
N SER A 107 -33.03 0.12 1.30
CA SER A 107 -33.65 -0.65 2.37
C SER A 107 -34.34 -1.88 1.79
N THR A 108 -33.67 -2.61 0.89
CA THR A 108 -34.24 -3.81 0.23
C THR A 108 -33.88 -5.09 0.98
N GLY A 109 -34.63 -6.17 0.75
CA GLY A 109 -34.45 -7.43 1.48
C GLY A 109 -34.99 -7.35 2.92
N ASN A 110 -34.35 -8.10 3.85
CA ASN A 110 -34.73 -8.06 5.27
C ASN A 110 -34.11 -6.82 5.97
N SER A 111 -34.73 -5.67 5.76
CA SER A 111 -34.25 -4.38 6.24
C SER A 111 -35.43 -3.57 6.79
N THR A 112 -35.22 -2.91 7.94
CA THR A 112 -36.22 -2.07 8.62
C THR A 112 -36.03 -0.58 8.37
N GLY A 113 -34.98 -0.19 7.63
CA GLY A 113 -34.66 1.22 7.33
C GLY A 113 -33.43 1.35 6.43
N TYR A 114 -33.16 2.56 5.97
CA TYR A 114 -32.04 2.84 5.07
C TYR A 114 -30.68 2.66 5.77
N HIS A 115 -29.93 1.66 5.34
CA HIS A 115 -28.56 1.40 5.81
C HIS A 115 -27.80 0.55 4.78
N VAL A 116 -26.50 0.45 4.96
CA VAL A 116 -25.66 -0.55 4.29
C VAL A 116 -25.27 -1.60 5.31
N HIS A 117 -25.66 -2.84 5.09
CA HIS A 117 -25.09 -3.97 5.81
C HIS A 117 -23.76 -4.35 5.16
N TYR A 118 -22.70 -4.35 5.94
CA TYR A 118 -21.34 -4.59 5.47
C TYR A 118 -20.70 -5.78 6.18
N GLU A 119 -20.19 -6.73 5.39
CA GLU A 119 -19.49 -7.92 5.86
C GLU A 119 -18.05 -7.97 5.35
N VAL A 120 -17.18 -8.53 6.15
CA VAL A 120 -15.86 -9.03 5.76
C VAL A 120 -15.84 -10.54 5.93
N ARG A 121 -15.33 -11.27 4.95
CA ARG A 121 -15.23 -12.73 4.95
C ARG A 121 -13.82 -13.18 4.67
N LEU A 122 -13.32 -14.11 5.49
CA LEU A 122 -12.05 -14.79 5.31
C LEU A 122 -12.34 -16.27 5.06
N ASP A 123 -11.97 -16.78 3.88
CA ASP A 123 -12.27 -18.15 3.41
C ASP A 123 -13.75 -18.55 3.61
N GLY A 124 -14.65 -17.60 3.35
CA GLY A 124 -16.10 -17.79 3.50
C GLY A 124 -16.64 -17.55 4.91
N VAL A 125 -15.79 -17.48 5.93
CA VAL A 125 -16.19 -17.19 7.32
C VAL A 125 -16.39 -15.71 7.50
N LYS A 126 -17.57 -15.28 8.00
CA LYS A 126 -17.86 -13.89 8.34
C LYS A 126 -17.14 -13.52 9.64
N VAL A 127 -16.33 -12.47 9.57
CA VAL A 127 -15.56 -11.94 10.70
C VAL A 127 -16.05 -10.54 11.06
N ASN A 128 -15.65 -10.03 12.24
CA ASN A 128 -16.00 -8.67 12.63
C ASN A 128 -15.34 -7.64 11.69
N PRO A 129 -16.10 -6.85 10.91
CA PRO A 129 -15.52 -5.91 9.95
C PRO A 129 -14.59 -4.88 10.56
N VAL A 130 -14.81 -4.46 11.81
CA VAL A 130 -13.97 -3.45 12.50
C VAL A 130 -12.53 -3.91 12.66
N ASP A 131 -12.29 -5.23 12.74
CA ASP A 131 -10.94 -5.76 12.88
C ASP A 131 -10.10 -5.65 11.60
N TYR A 132 -10.74 -5.45 10.44
CA TYR A 132 -10.11 -5.53 9.12
C TYR A 132 -10.29 -4.29 8.25
N THR A 133 -11.14 -3.34 8.70
CA THR A 133 -11.52 -2.16 7.92
C THR A 133 -11.04 -0.89 8.60
N PHE A 134 -10.65 0.09 7.79
CA PHE A 134 -10.09 1.36 8.24
C PHE A 134 -10.96 2.52 7.76
N ALA A 135 -11.08 3.57 8.58
CA ALA A 135 -11.57 4.86 8.12
C ALA A 135 -10.42 5.62 7.46
N PHE A 136 -10.62 6.04 6.21
CA PHE A 136 -9.65 6.82 5.45
C PHE A 136 -9.81 8.32 5.73
N PRO A 137 -8.78 9.16 5.49
CA PRO A 137 -8.82 10.59 5.86
C PRO A 137 -9.98 11.37 5.24
N GLU A 138 -10.46 10.96 4.07
CA GLU A 138 -11.62 11.55 3.38
C GLU A 138 -12.98 11.09 3.91
N GLN A 139 -12.98 10.12 4.83
CA GLN A 139 -14.20 9.60 5.45
C GLN A 139 -14.45 10.27 6.80
N VAL A 140 -15.70 10.63 7.04
CA VAL A 140 -16.13 11.20 8.32
C VAL A 140 -16.66 10.08 9.21
N VAL A 141 -16.10 9.94 10.41
CA VAL A 141 -16.55 8.97 11.41
C VAL A 141 -17.40 9.68 12.46
N ASN A 142 -18.58 9.12 12.74
CA ASN A 142 -19.42 9.61 13.83
C ASN A 142 -18.72 9.35 15.18
N ALA A 143 -18.69 10.34 16.06
CA ALA A 143 -17.96 10.27 17.33
C ALA A 143 -18.40 9.12 18.25
N TYR A 144 -19.69 8.75 18.26
CA TYR A 144 -20.18 7.60 19.04
C TYR A 144 -19.67 6.29 18.40
N THR A 145 -19.71 6.18 17.06
CA THR A 145 -19.22 5.00 16.34
C THR A 145 -17.73 4.81 16.59
N ASP A 146 -16.96 5.89 16.53
CA ASP A 146 -15.52 5.84 16.76
C ASP A 146 -15.19 5.35 18.18
N LYS A 147 -15.84 5.95 19.19
CA LYS A 147 -15.66 5.61 20.60
C LYS A 147 -16.13 4.20 20.93
N ASP A 148 -17.34 3.82 20.50
CA ASP A 148 -18.02 2.61 20.98
C ASP A 148 -17.54 1.34 20.23
N TYR A 149 -17.02 1.49 19.01
CA TYR A 149 -16.59 0.37 18.18
C TYR A 149 -15.08 0.34 17.92
N GLY A 150 -14.30 1.34 18.37
CA GLY A 150 -12.84 1.38 18.22
C GLY A 150 -12.43 1.36 16.74
N ILE A 151 -12.95 2.27 15.95
CA ILE A 151 -12.68 2.36 14.51
C ILE A 151 -11.19 2.57 14.28
N LYS A 152 -10.61 1.76 13.41
CA LYS A 152 -9.22 1.94 12.97
C LYS A 152 -9.16 3.04 11.91
N HIS A 153 -8.36 4.06 12.16
CA HIS A 153 -8.10 5.12 11.19
C HIS A 153 -6.89 4.78 10.34
N TYR A 154 -7.05 4.86 9.01
CA TYR A 154 -5.94 4.74 8.09
C TYR A 154 -5.13 6.02 8.08
N THR A 155 -3.89 5.92 8.47
CA THR A 155 -2.93 7.00 8.30
C THR A 155 -2.16 6.72 7.01
N PRO A 156 -2.27 7.57 5.98
CA PRO A 156 -1.49 7.39 4.77
C PRO A 156 -0.01 7.28 5.11
N VAL A 157 0.64 6.29 4.53
CA VAL A 157 2.09 6.13 4.67
C VAL A 157 2.75 7.33 4.00
N LYS A 158 3.47 8.14 4.78
CA LYS A 158 4.30 9.19 4.23
C LYS A 158 5.57 8.56 3.70
N TYR A 159 5.73 8.54 2.39
CA TYR A 159 6.97 8.17 1.77
C TYR A 159 7.93 9.36 1.73
N VAL A 160 9.21 9.08 1.94
CA VAL A 160 10.29 10.06 1.87
C VAL A 160 11.39 9.55 0.94
N GLY A 161 12.16 10.48 0.40
CA GLY A 161 13.26 10.22 -0.50
C GLY A 161 12.83 10.09 -1.96
N THR A 162 13.70 10.57 -2.83
CA THR A 162 13.58 10.46 -4.29
C THR A 162 14.63 9.47 -4.76
N PRO A 163 14.22 8.29 -5.30
CA PRO A 163 15.16 7.33 -5.88
C PRO A 163 15.96 7.94 -7.03
N VAL A 164 17.18 7.45 -7.23
CA VAL A 164 18.07 7.79 -8.34
C VAL A 164 18.32 6.56 -9.20
N GLU A 165 18.96 6.76 -10.35
CA GLU A 165 19.40 5.65 -11.17
C GLU A 165 20.66 5.00 -10.61
N ARG A 166 20.95 3.76 -11.05
CA ARG A 166 22.16 3.05 -10.66
C ARG A 166 23.38 3.75 -11.29
N ASP A 167 24.32 4.13 -10.42
CA ASP A 167 25.64 4.61 -10.79
C ASP A 167 26.71 3.71 -10.14
N SER A 168 27.46 2.98 -10.94
CA SER A 168 28.50 2.07 -10.46
C SER A 168 29.69 2.79 -9.80
N LYS A 169 29.83 4.11 -9.99
CA LYS A 169 30.88 4.92 -9.37
C LYS A 169 30.56 5.40 -7.97
N GLN A 170 29.36 5.10 -7.48
CA GLN A 170 28.87 5.52 -6.18
C GLN A 170 28.41 4.33 -5.35
N ASP A 171 28.62 4.44 -4.06
CA ASP A 171 27.98 3.56 -3.09
C ASP A 171 26.49 3.85 -3.08
N GLN A 172 25.69 2.82 -3.29
CA GLN A 172 24.24 2.96 -3.39
C GLN A 172 23.53 1.86 -2.59
N LEU A 173 22.28 2.12 -2.25
CA LEU A 173 21.39 1.20 -1.57
C LEU A 173 20.12 1.02 -2.41
N LYS A 174 19.78 -0.21 -2.76
CA LYS A 174 18.50 -0.54 -3.38
C LYS A 174 17.50 -0.95 -2.31
N VAL A 175 16.54 -0.09 -2.02
CA VAL A 175 15.40 -0.39 -1.14
C VAL A 175 14.41 -1.24 -1.91
N ILE A 176 14.08 -2.42 -1.38
CA ILE A 176 13.22 -3.43 -2.03
C ILE A 176 11.87 -3.62 -1.34
N THR A 177 11.67 -3.01 -0.17
CA THR A 177 10.41 -3.06 0.57
C THR A 177 9.80 -1.67 0.70
N ASP A 178 8.49 -1.59 0.72
CA ASP A 178 7.71 -0.38 0.97
C ASP A 178 7.49 -0.08 2.47
N THR A 179 8.02 -0.94 3.35
CA THR A 179 7.86 -0.84 4.81
C THR A 179 9.12 -0.39 5.54
N LEU A 180 10.21 -0.06 4.83
CA LEU A 180 11.45 0.41 5.43
C LEU A 180 11.29 1.83 5.97
N ARG A 181 11.53 2.00 7.28
CA ARG A 181 11.39 3.31 7.95
C ARG A 181 12.60 4.21 7.68
N ALA A 182 12.31 5.44 7.28
CA ALA A 182 13.28 6.53 7.25
C ALA A 182 13.37 7.20 8.63
N ARG A 183 14.59 7.42 9.15
CA ARG A 183 14.82 8.03 10.47
C ARG A 183 15.78 9.18 10.38
N VAL A 184 15.67 10.13 11.31
CA VAL A 184 16.58 11.30 11.41
C VAL A 184 17.99 10.86 11.83
N THR A 185 18.09 9.83 12.66
CA THR A 185 19.37 9.32 13.18
C THR A 185 19.48 7.80 12.99
N PRO A 186 20.70 7.23 12.90
CA PRO A 186 20.91 5.81 12.75
C PRO A 186 20.67 5.07 14.08
N SER A 187 19.42 5.05 14.54
CA SER A 187 18.99 4.39 15.79
C SER A 187 17.53 3.96 15.73
N LEU A 188 17.17 2.85 16.37
CA LEU A 188 15.81 2.40 16.52
C LEU A 188 14.94 3.37 17.33
N SER A 189 15.54 4.19 18.20
CA SER A 189 14.88 5.26 18.95
C SER A 189 14.81 6.59 18.18
N GLY A 190 15.49 6.71 17.04
CA GLY A 190 15.48 7.92 16.21
C GLY A 190 14.08 8.25 15.68
N THR A 191 13.80 9.55 15.57
CA THR A 191 12.50 10.04 15.04
C THR A 191 12.24 9.47 13.64
N VAL A 192 11.08 8.88 13.45
CA VAL A 192 10.63 8.34 12.16
C VAL A 192 10.06 9.48 11.32
N LEU A 193 10.60 9.67 10.12
CA LEU A 193 10.14 10.66 9.13
C LEU A 193 9.01 10.12 8.26
N GLY A 194 8.98 8.81 8.06
CA GLY A 194 8.07 8.10 7.18
C GLY A 194 8.66 6.77 6.74
N TYR A 195 8.27 6.31 5.57
CA TYR A 195 8.83 5.12 4.92
C TYR A 195 9.66 5.54 3.70
N VAL A 196 10.72 4.78 3.41
CA VAL A 196 11.55 5.04 2.23
C VAL A 196 10.83 4.55 0.99
N ASN A 197 10.72 5.38 -0.05
CA ASN A 197 10.25 4.91 -1.35
C ASN A 197 11.13 3.74 -1.83
N PRO A 198 10.56 2.64 -2.36
CA PRO A 198 11.35 1.62 -3.03
C PRO A 198 12.16 2.22 -4.19
N GLY A 199 13.42 1.81 -4.33
CA GLY A 199 14.29 2.33 -5.37
C GLY A 199 15.75 2.39 -4.95
N ILE A 200 16.58 3.08 -5.72
CA ILE A 200 18.02 3.21 -5.48
C ILE A 200 18.32 4.58 -4.87
N TYR A 201 19.22 4.61 -3.89
CA TYR A 201 19.66 5.82 -3.20
C TYR A 201 21.18 5.85 -3.13
N ASN A 202 21.79 7.03 -3.27
CA ASN A 202 23.21 7.21 -2.99
C ASN A 202 23.45 7.09 -1.49
N VAL A 203 24.51 6.42 -1.09
CA VAL A 203 24.90 6.25 0.31
C VAL A 203 26.08 7.16 0.61
N SER A 204 25.90 8.08 1.55
CA SER A 204 26.95 9.01 2.00
C SER A 204 27.73 8.48 3.20
N GLU A 205 27.08 7.70 4.05
CA GLU A 205 27.69 7.13 5.26
C GLU A 205 27.04 5.80 5.63
N ILE A 206 27.82 4.93 6.26
CA ILE A 206 27.36 3.65 6.82
C ILE A 206 27.75 3.60 8.29
N ARG A 207 26.81 3.28 9.18
CA ARG A 207 27.05 3.09 10.62
C ARG A 207 26.45 1.79 11.12
N GLU A 208 27.02 1.26 12.17
CA GLU A 208 26.45 0.16 12.94
C GLU A 208 25.91 0.69 14.26
N ALA A 209 24.62 0.49 14.50
CA ALA A 209 23.94 0.87 15.74
C ALA A 209 22.76 -0.04 16.00
N ASP A 210 22.44 -0.30 17.27
CA ASP A 210 21.31 -1.11 17.71
C ASP A 210 21.27 -2.52 17.08
N GLY A 211 22.43 -3.07 16.68
CA GLY A 211 22.54 -4.36 16.00
C GLY A 211 22.15 -4.38 14.53
N TYR A 212 22.00 -3.22 13.92
CA TYR A 212 21.69 -3.02 12.51
C TYR A 212 22.79 -2.23 11.80
N LYS A 213 22.91 -2.47 10.49
CA LYS A 213 23.69 -1.61 9.60
C LYS A 213 22.78 -0.49 9.07
N TRP A 214 23.18 0.74 9.28
CA TRP A 214 22.45 1.94 8.91
C TRP A 214 23.13 2.63 7.73
N TYR A 215 22.33 3.12 6.81
CA TYR A 215 22.76 3.80 5.60
C TYR A 215 22.19 5.22 5.58
N ASP A 216 23.05 6.21 5.50
CA ASP A 216 22.65 7.58 5.20
C ASP A 216 22.39 7.70 3.71
N CYS A 217 21.16 7.95 3.33
CA CYS A 217 20.74 8.06 1.93
C CYS A 217 20.97 9.47 1.34
N GLY A 218 21.75 10.33 2.00
CA GLY A 218 22.13 11.65 1.48
C GLY A 218 20.98 12.65 1.30
N GLN A 219 19.77 12.33 1.80
CA GLN A 219 18.57 13.15 1.66
C GLN A 219 17.96 13.52 3.02
N GLY A 220 18.79 13.56 4.06
CA GLY A 220 18.38 13.90 5.42
C GLY A 220 17.70 12.75 6.17
N PHE A 221 17.89 11.51 5.74
CA PHE A 221 17.40 10.35 6.47
C PHE A 221 18.34 9.15 6.41
N TRP A 222 18.21 8.32 7.44
CA TRP A 222 18.87 7.02 7.58
C TRP A 222 17.86 5.90 7.42
N CYS A 223 18.28 4.79 6.83
CA CYS A 223 17.52 3.55 6.85
C CYS A 223 18.41 2.38 7.28
N ALA A 224 17.79 1.38 7.95
CA ALA A 224 18.48 0.21 8.44
C ALA A 224 18.28 -0.99 7.51
N ASN A 225 19.26 -1.89 7.48
CA ASN A 225 19.06 -3.23 6.95
C ASN A 225 19.16 -4.26 8.10
N ASN A 226 18.36 -5.31 8.02
CA ASN A 226 18.47 -6.41 8.97
C ASN A 226 19.68 -7.30 8.61
N LYS A 227 20.07 -8.20 9.55
CA LYS A 227 21.18 -9.15 9.32
C LYS A 227 20.96 -10.09 8.11
N ALA A 228 19.71 -10.29 7.69
CA ALA A 228 19.34 -11.13 6.55
C ALA A 228 19.30 -10.36 5.22
N GLU A 229 19.55 -9.05 5.24
CA GLU A 229 19.55 -8.13 4.08
C GLU A 229 18.26 -8.20 3.24
N THR A 230 17.12 -8.39 3.91
CA THR A 230 15.82 -8.57 3.25
C THR A 230 15.09 -7.27 2.95
N TRP A 231 15.51 -6.13 3.51
CA TRP A 231 14.85 -4.83 3.34
C TRP A 231 15.48 -3.97 2.25
N CYS A 232 16.80 -4.08 2.11
CA CYS A 232 17.54 -3.38 1.09
C CYS A 232 18.84 -4.10 0.74
N ASN A 233 19.33 -3.88 -0.47
CA ASN A 233 20.60 -4.41 -0.96
C ASN A 233 21.61 -3.27 -1.07
N TYR A 234 22.73 -3.40 -0.38
CA TYR A 234 23.86 -2.49 -0.57
C TYR A 234 24.54 -2.80 -1.91
N LEU A 235 24.74 -1.75 -2.68
CA LEU A 235 25.35 -1.77 -4.00
C LEU A 235 26.67 -0.97 -3.91
N PRO A 236 27.80 -1.59 -3.59
CA PRO A 236 29.05 -0.88 -3.49
C PRO A 236 29.44 -0.26 -4.84
N LYS A 237 30.17 0.84 -4.79
CA LYS A 237 30.85 1.32 -5.98
C LYS A 237 31.78 0.22 -6.48
N THR A 238 31.82 0.07 -7.78
CA THR A 238 32.77 -0.85 -8.40
C THR A 238 34.05 -0.08 -8.69
N GLU A 239 35.11 -0.37 -7.92
CA GLU A 239 36.43 0.07 -8.34
C GLU A 239 36.80 -0.67 -9.64
N PRO A 240 37.36 0.01 -10.62
CA PRO A 240 37.80 -0.68 -11.84
C PRO A 240 38.77 -1.78 -11.45
N LYS A 241 38.49 -3.01 -11.94
CA LYS A 241 39.36 -4.17 -11.66
C LYS A 241 40.76 -4.03 -12.24
N TYR A 242 40.94 -3.13 -13.22
CA TYR A 242 42.18 -2.90 -13.94
C TYR A 242 42.35 -1.42 -14.26
N SER A 243 43.55 -0.91 -14.17
CA SER A 243 43.94 0.35 -14.78
C SER A 243 44.78 0.04 -16.04
N LEU A 244 44.50 0.72 -17.13
CA LEU A 244 45.23 0.60 -18.38
C LEU A 244 45.99 1.92 -18.65
N THR A 245 47.29 1.84 -18.78
CA THR A 245 48.10 2.98 -19.24
C THR A 245 48.34 2.81 -20.74
N MET A 246 47.89 3.75 -21.54
CA MET A 246 48.03 3.75 -22.98
C MET A 246 49.27 4.57 -23.38
N LEU A 247 50.22 3.92 -23.99
CA LEU A 247 51.47 4.52 -24.48
C LEU A 247 51.58 4.28 -25.99
N HIS A 248 52.08 5.26 -26.72
CA HIS A 248 52.44 5.14 -28.14
C HIS A 248 51.29 4.71 -29.07
N LEU A 249 50.07 5.06 -28.77
CA LEU A 249 48.90 4.76 -29.63
C LEU A 249 48.67 5.92 -30.63
N ASN A 250 48.34 5.58 -31.87
CA ASN A 250 47.77 6.58 -32.79
C ASN A 250 46.33 6.95 -32.41
N GLU A 251 45.81 8.05 -32.96
CA GLU A 251 44.50 8.60 -32.58
C GLU A 251 43.37 7.57 -32.74
N GLY A 252 43.32 6.81 -33.84
CA GLY A 252 42.26 5.79 -34.03
C GLY A 252 42.37 4.62 -33.03
N GLN A 253 43.57 4.27 -32.62
CA GLN A 253 43.78 3.25 -31.58
C GLN A 253 43.39 3.77 -30.20
N LYS A 254 43.72 5.05 -29.90
CA LYS A 254 43.28 5.71 -28.64
C LYS A 254 41.77 5.70 -28.55
N ASP A 255 41.04 6.16 -29.58
CA ASP A 255 39.59 6.24 -29.56
C ASP A 255 38.93 4.86 -29.38
N ALA A 256 39.42 3.86 -30.10
CA ALA A 256 38.92 2.49 -29.95
C ALA A 256 39.13 1.93 -28.54
N MET A 257 40.30 2.16 -27.95
CA MET A 257 40.62 1.69 -26.63
C MET A 257 39.85 2.44 -25.53
N ILE A 258 39.66 3.77 -25.70
CA ILE A 258 38.81 4.57 -24.81
C ILE A 258 37.36 4.07 -24.81
N ALA A 259 36.84 3.79 -26.01
CA ALA A 259 35.47 3.26 -26.13
C ALA A 259 35.35 1.89 -25.44
N TRP A 260 36.34 1.03 -25.59
CA TRP A 260 36.37 -0.27 -24.91
C TRP A 260 36.50 -0.11 -23.39
N CYS A 261 37.40 0.69 -22.89
CA CYS A 261 37.57 0.96 -21.44
C CYS A 261 36.29 1.50 -20.81
N LYS A 262 35.60 2.40 -21.50
CA LYS A 262 34.29 2.96 -21.05
C LYS A 262 33.21 1.89 -21.02
N GLY A 263 33.19 0.99 -22.02
CA GLY A 263 32.22 -0.11 -22.06
C GLY A 263 32.44 -1.14 -20.96
N GLU A 264 33.69 -1.43 -20.62
CA GLU A 264 34.07 -2.44 -19.63
C GLU A 264 34.29 -1.86 -18.19
N GLY A 265 34.15 -0.54 -18.00
CA GLY A 265 34.36 0.12 -16.70
C GLY A 265 35.81 0.08 -16.25
N VAL A 266 36.77 0.10 -17.19
CA VAL A 266 38.21 0.09 -16.93
C VAL A 266 38.71 1.54 -16.80
N GLU A 267 39.42 1.86 -15.73
CA GLU A 267 40.15 3.15 -15.64
C GLU A 267 41.32 3.16 -16.62
N TYR A 268 41.53 4.30 -17.25
CA TYR A 268 42.64 4.45 -18.20
C TYR A 268 43.34 5.80 -18.04
N ASN A 269 44.67 5.79 -18.26
CA ASN A 269 45.50 6.99 -18.35
C ASN A 269 46.12 7.06 -19.76
N ILE A 270 46.01 8.22 -20.39
CA ILE A 270 46.71 8.52 -21.64
C ILE A 270 47.92 9.31 -21.27
N VAL A 271 49.09 8.77 -21.63
CA VAL A 271 50.37 9.51 -21.52
C VAL A 271 50.76 9.92 -22.93
N GLU A 272 50.76 11.21 -23.18
CA GLU A 272 51.25 11.82 -24.40
C GLU A 272 52.72 12.16 -24.18
N GLU A 273 53.61 11.70 -25.08
CA GLU A 273 55.04 12.10 -25.10
C GLU A 273 55.21 13.40 -25.85
#